data_86b8a3d0b532999a8d82ab19ddf1c509
#
_entry.id   86b8a3d0b532999a8d82ab19ddf1c509
#
_cell.length_a   1.000
_cell.length_b   1.000
_cell.length_c   1.000
_cell.angle_alpha   90.00
_cell.angle_beta   90.00
_cell.angle_gamma   90.00
#
_symmetry.space_group_name_H-M   'P 1'
#
loop_
_entity.id
_entity.type
_entity.pdbx_description
1 polymer ?
#
loop_
_entity_poly.entity_id
_entity_poly.type
_entity_poly.pdbx_seq_one_letter_code
_entity_poly.pdbx_strand_id
1 'polypeptide(L)'
;MALRKGEKRMTYEEAKQKLMPVGQEHLLQYFEELGEEEKKSLLKQIEDLDLSLLNLIEGGVKEIPKGKLEPLGAVTLEEIAAKREHYEEIGLQAIYDCKVGAVLLAGGQGTRLGLDKPKGMLNVGVTKELYLFEQLIHNLMQVKGKANAWIPLFIMTSEKNNDDTTQFFKEHDYFGYNKDYVFFFVQEMAPSVSYDGKIYMEGKAKLSTSPNGNGGWFSSLAKAGLLDKIDELGVEWLNVFSV
;
A
#
# COMPACT_ATOMS: atom_id res chain seq x y z
N MET A 1 -22.48 -16.01 -9.25
CA MET A 1 -22.34 -14.65 -8.64
C MET A 1 -23.47 -14.50 -7.63
N ALA A 2 -23.24 -14.90 -6.40
CA ALA A 2 -24.25 -14.85 -5.34
C ALA A 2 -24.19 -13.48 -4.66
N LEU A 3 -25.31 -12.75 -4.72
CA LEU A 3 -25.51 -11.50 -3.99
C LEU A 3 -25.37 -11.77 -2.50
N ARG A 4 -24.34 -11.20 -1.85
CA ARG A 4 -24.24 -11.17 -0.40
C ARG A 4 -25.42 -10.39 0.15
N LYS A 5 -26.16 -10.97 1.08
CA LYS A 5 -27.29 -10.37 1.79
C LYS A 5 -26.87 -9.08 2.48
N GLY A 6 -27.56 -7.96 2.11
CA GLY A 6 -27.87 -6.83 2.99
C GLY A 6 -26.70 -6.21 3.77
N GLU A 7 -25.70 -5.62 3.11
CA GLU A 7 -24.88 -4.61 3.77
C GLU A 7 -25.76 -3.40 4.08
N LYS A 8 -25.99 -3.13 5.35
CA LYS A 8 -26.71 -1.95 5.82
C LYS A 8 -25.87 -0.72 5.40
N ARG A 9 -26.34 0.01 4.41
CA ARG A 9 -25.65 1.23 3.93
C ARG A 9 -25.84 2.36 4.95
N MET A 10 -24.80 3.14 5.16
CA MET A 10 -24.87 4.35 5.99
C MET A 10 -25.94 5.31 5.47
N THR A 11 -26.76 5.82 6.36
CA THR A 11 -27.76 6.86 6.08
C THR A 11 -27.18 8.26 6.29
N TYR A 12 -27.84 9.30 5.80
CA TYR A 12 -27.48 10.69 6.04
C TYR A 12 -27.39 11.02 7.55
N GLU A 13 -28.35 10.56 8.35
CA GLU A 13 -28.37 10.80 9.79
C GLU A 13 -27.20 10.08 10.51
N GLU A 14 -26.88 8.86 10.10
CA GLU A 14 -25.72 8.13 10.63
C GLU A 14 -24.41 8.83 10.25
N ALA A 15 -24.29 9.34 9.02
CA ALA A 15 -23.12 10.13 8.59
C ALA A 15 -22.99 11.41 9.41
N LYS A 16 -24.08 12.15 9.62
CA LYS A 16 -24.10 13.37 10.44
C LYS A 16 -23.69 13.09 11.89
N GLN A 17 -24.21 12.01 12.49
CA GLN A 17 -23.83 11.57 13.83
C GLN A 17 -22.36 11.18 13.94
N LYS A 18 -21.77 10.59 12.88
CA LYS A 18 -20.34 10.25 12.83
C LYS A 18 -19.46 11.49 12.72
N LEU A 19 -19.87 12.51 11.96
CA LEU A 19 -19.07 13.71 11.66
C LEU A 19 -19.15 14.80 12.75
N MET A 20 -20.31 14.94 13.41
CA MET A 20 -20.57 16.00 14.39
C MET A 20 -19.59 16.03 15.55
N PRO A 21 -19.20 14.89 16.20
CA PRO A 21 -18.30 14.90 17.33
C PRO A 21 -16.88 15.42 17.00
N VAL A 22 -16.50 15.39 15.73
CA VAL A 22 -15.18 15.83 15.23
C VAL A 22 -15.27 17.09 14.35
N GLY A 23 -16.43 17.75 14.35
CA GLY A 23 -16.65 19.03 13.66
C GLY A 23 -16.49 18.97 12.15
N GLN A 24 -16.87 17.86 11.50
CA GLN A 24 -16.69 17.66 10.05
C GLN A 24 -18.02 17.72 9.27
N GLU A 25 -19.08 18.34 9.80
CA GLU A 25 -20.41 18.37 9.19
C GLU A 25 -20.46 19.07 7.83
N HIS A 26 -19.48 19.93 7.54
CA HIS A 26 -19.34 20.60 6.26
C HIS A 26 -19.18 19.64 5.08
N LEU A 27 -18.78 18.39 5.32
CA LEU A 27 -18.70 17.35 4.27
C LEU A 27 -20.07 17.00 3.69
N LEU A 28 -21.16 17.31 4.41
CA LEU A 28 -22.54 17.11 3.96
C LEU A 28 -23.22 18.38 3.41
N GLN A 29 -22.50 19.51 3.32
CA GLN A 29 -23.10 20.82 2.97
C GLN A 29 -23.80 20.86 1.61
N TYR A 30 -23.39 20.03 0.66
CA TYR A 30 -23.96 19.94 -0.69
C TYR A 30 -24.87 18.74 -0.88
N PHE A 31 -25.16 17.96 0.17
CA PHE A 31 -25.83 16.66 0.07
C PHE A 31 -27.17 16.72 -0.67
N GLU A 32 -27.98 17.76 -0.41
CA GLU A 32 -29.29 17.94 -1.05
C GLU A 32 -29.21 18.28 -2.55
N GLU A 33 -28.06 18.78 -3.01
CA GLU A 33 -27.83 19.13 -4.41
C GLU A 33 -27.36 17.92 -5.25
N LEU A 34 -27.01 16.80 -4.61
CA LEU A 34 -26.41 15.62 -5.24
C LEU A 34 -27.47 14.70 -5.85
N GLY A 35 -27.11 14.05 -6.95
CA GLY A 35 -27.87 12.92 -7.49
C GLY A 35 -27.77 11.68 -6.59
N GLU A 36 -28.67 10.71 -6.78
CA GLU A 36 -28.76 9.53 -5.91
C GLU A 36 -27.47 8.68 -5.86
N GLU A 37 -26.78 8.54 -6.97
CA GLU A 37 -25.49 7.80 -7.00
C GLU A 37 -24.36 8.58 -6.32
N GLU A 38 -24.34 9.90 -6.45
CA GLU A 38 -23.39 10.77 -5.76
C GLU A 38 -23.61 10.76 -4.25
N LYS A 39 -24.88 10.80 -3.80
CA LYS A 39 -25.25 10.66 -2.38
C LYS A 39 -24.74 9.34 -1.81
N LYS A 40 -24.96 8.23 -2.51
CA LYS A 40 -24.45 6.91 -2.11
C LYS A 40 -22.93 6.88 -2.04
N SER A 41 -22.26 7.45 -3.03
CA SER A 41 -20.79 7.52 -3.08
C SER A 41 -20.23 8.32 -1.91
N LEU A 42 -20.80 9.50 -1.63
CA LEU A 42 -20.35 10.35 -0.51
C LEU A 42 -20.56 9.66 0.85
N LEU A 43 -21.72 9.05 1.06
CA LEU A 43 -22.00 8.31 2.30
C LEU A 43 -21.01 7.15 2.49
N LYS A 44 -20.68 6.43 1.42
CA LYS A 44 -19.69 5.36 1.47
C LYS A 44 -18.30 5.88 1.82
N GLN A 45 -17.86 6.98 1.22
CA GLN A 45 -16.59 7.62 1.56
C GLN A 45 -16.55 8.03 3.04
N ILE A 46 -17.65 8.61 3.57
CA ILE A 46 -17.76 8.98 5.00
C ILE A 46 -17.76 7.73 5.90
N GLU A 47 -18.42 6.65 5.48
CA GLU A 47 -18.43 5.38 6.21
C GLU A 47 -17.00 4.83 6.37
N ASP A 48 -16.21 4.87 5.30
CA ASP A 48 -14.85 4.34 5.25
C ASP A 48 -13.80 5.23 5.94
N LEU A 49 -14.14 6.51 6.27
CA LEU A 49 -13.23 7.42 6.95
C LEU A 49 -12.84 6.92 8.34
N ASP A 50 -11.54 6.84 8.58
CA ASP A 50 -10.97 6.74 9.93
C ASP A 50 -10.78 8.13 10.53
N LEU A 51 -11.76 8.57 11.30
CA LEU A 51 -11.73 9.90 11.95
C LEU A 51 -10.77 9.96 13.14
N SER A 52 -10.25 8.82 13.63
CA SER A 52 -9.27 8.80 14.72
C SER A 52 -7.96 9.51 14.36
N LEU A 53 -7.66 9.57 13.06
CA LEU A 53 -6.51 10.29 12.52
C LEU A 53 -6.56 11.82 12.83
N LEU A 54 -7.75 12.40 12.96
CA LEU A 54 -7.91 13.81 13.29
C LEU A 54 -7.43 14.12 14.71
N ASN A 55 -7.52 13.16 15.63
CA ASN A 55 -7.01 13.32 17.00
C ASN A 55 -5.50 13.58 17.04
N LEU A 56 -4.76 13.17 16.01
CA LEU A 56 -3.33 13.42 15.90
C LEU A 56 -3.03 14.90 15.62
N ILE A 57 -3.98 15.61 15.03
CA ILE A 57 -3.86 17.05 14.70
C ILE A 57 -4.24 17.90 15.93
N GLU A 58 -5.36 17.58 16.59
CA GLU A 58 -5.87 18.34 17.74
C GLU A 58 -5.04 18.10 19.00
N GLY A 59 -4.47 16.91 19.17
CA GLY A 59 -3.78 16.51 20.40
C GLY A 59 -2.43 17.18 20.65
N GLY A 60 -1.88 17.92 19.67
CA GLY A 60 -0.48 18.38 19.73
C GLY A 60 0.47 17.17 19.87
N VAL A 61 1.74 17.35 19.63
CA VAL A 61 2.74 16.33 19.98
C VAL A 61 2.79 16.28 21.50
N LYS A 62 2.10 15.29 22.12
CA LYS A 62 2.33 15.00 23.54
C LYS A 62 3.83 14.83 23.70
N GLU A 63 4.47 15.63 24.51
CA GLU A 63 5.86 15.43 24.87
C GLU A 63 5.99 14.04 25.50
N ILE A 64 6.39 13.08 24.68
CA ILE A 64 6.79 11.77 25.19
C ILE A 64 8.08 12.04 25.96
N PRO A 65 8.14 11.63 27.25
CA PRO A 65 9.38 11.79 28.03
C PRO A 65 10.53 11.18 27.21
N LYS A 66 11.45 12.04 26.79
CA LYS A 66 12.62 11.60 26.04
C LYS A 66 13.49 10.79 27.00
N GLY A 67 13.52 9.48 26.84
CA GLY A 67 14.52 8.64 27.48
C GLY A 67 15.93 8.98 27.00
N LYS A 68 16.93 8.34 27.53
CA LYS A 68 18.30 8.44 27.04
C LYS A 68 18.37 7.84 25.64
N LEU A 69 18.71 8.66 24.65
CA LEU A 69 18.91 8.22 23.27
C LEU A 69 20.35 7.73 23.14
N GLU A 70 20.53 6.46 22.84
CA GLU A 70 21.83 5.87 22.53
C GLU A 70 21.76 5.25 21.12
N PRO A 71 22.87 5.31 20.35
CA PRO A 71 22.94 4.63 19.07
C PRO A 71 22.73 3.12 19.27
N LEU A 72 21.86 2.50 18.45
CA LEU A 72 21.80 1.04 18.37
C LEU A 72 23.09 0.51 17.75
N GLY A 73 23.51 -0.67 18.19
CA GLY A 73 24.57 -1.41 17.50
C GLY A 73 24.15 -1.71 16.05
N ALA A 74 25.12 -1.84 15.18
CA ALA A 74 24.92 -2.21 13.79
C ALA A 74 25.85 -3.37 13.43
N VAL A 75 25.39 -4.24 12.52
CA VAL A 75 26.27 -5.22 11.88
C VAL A 75 27.07 -4.48 10.80
N THR A 76 28.39 -4.46 10.93
CA THR A 76 29.25 -3.73 10.01
C THR A 76 29.45 -4.47 8.68
N LEU A 77 29.93 -3.76 7.65
CA LEU A 77 30.24 -4.40 6.36
C LEU A 77 31.34 -5.46 6.48
N GLU A 78 32.31 -5.26 7.39
CA GLU A 78 33.35 -6.22 7.69
C GLU A 78 32.79 -7.49 8.33
N GLU A 79 31.88 -7.35 9.28
CA GLU A 79 31.19 -8.49 9.90
C GLU A 79 30.32 -9.25 8.91
N ILE A 80 29.60 -8.54 8.02
CA ILE A 80 28.82 -9.15 6.94
C ILE A 80 29.76 -9.91 5.99
N ALA A 81 30.89 -9.30 5.58
CA ALA A 81 31.84 -9.94 4.69
C ALA A 81 32.45 -11.20 5.32
N ALA A 82 32.81 -11.14 6.61
CA ALA A 82 33.41 -12.26 7.32
C ALA A 82 32.43 -13.45 7.51
N LYS A 83 31.12 -13.20 7.53
CA LYS A 83 30.08 -14.21 7.73
C LYS A 83 29.18 -14.40 6.51
N ARG A 84 29.58 -13.92 5.34
CA ARG A 84 28.75 -13.88 4.13
C ARG A 84 28.16 -15.23 3.76
N GLU A 85 28.97 -16.27 3.71
CA GLU A 85 28.55 -17.63 3.34
C GLU A 85 27.48 -18.15 4.31
N HIS A 86 27.69 -17.96 5.60
CA HIS A 86 26.75 -18.36 6.64
C HIS A 86 25.41 -17.63 6.54
N TYR A 87 25.43 -16.31 6.29
CA TYR A 87 24.18 -15.54 6.12
C TYR A 87 23.48 -15.88 4.82
N GLU A 88 24.21 -16.14 3.74
CA GLU A 88 23.64 -16.56 2.45
C GLU A 88 22.99 -17.93 2.58
N GLU A 89 23.63 -18.89 3.26
CA GLU A 89 23.07 -20.23 3.54
C GLU A 89 21.75 -20.15 4.31
N ILE A 90 21.72 -19.42 5.43
CA ILE A 90 20.49 -19.26 6.26
C ILE A 90 19.39 -18.58 5.45
N GLY A 91 19.71 -17.52 4.69
CA GLY A 91 18.74 -16.79 3.89
C GLY A 91 18.15 -17.64 2.76
N LEU A 92 19.00 -18.37 2.04
CA LEU A 92 18.55 -19.28 0.98
C LEU A 92 17.72 -20.43 1.53
N GLN A 93 18.09 -20.99 2.70
CA GLN A 93 17.31 -22.03 3.36
C GLN A 93 15.91 -21.52 3.77
N ALA A 94 15.82 -20.32 4.34
CA ALA A 94 14.52 -19.72 4.70
C ALA A 94 13.61 -19.52 3.47
N ILE A 95 14.19 -19.16 2.33
CA ILE A 95 13.44 -19.05 1.06
C ILE A 95 13.06 -20.44 0.54
N TYR A 96 13.95 -21.41 0.57
CA TYR A 96 13.68 -22.78 0.17
C TYR A 96 12.55 -23.40 1.00
N ASP A 97 12.49 -23.10 2.29
CA ASP A 97 11.43 -23.53 3.21
C ASP A 97 10.12 -22.74 3.04
N CYS A 98 10.02 -21.89 2.01
CA CYS A 98 8.85 -21.02 1.73
C CYS A 98 8.50 -20.02 2.83
N LYS A 99 9.45 -19.67 3.72
CA LYS A 99 9.22 -18.78 4.87
C LYS A 99 9.33 -17.28 4.53
N VAL A 100 9.80 -16.94 3.33
CA VAL A 100 10.06 -15.55 2.94
C VAL A 100 9.12 -15.11 1.83
N GLY A 101 8.45 -13.97 2.04
CA GLY A 101 7.70 -13.23 1.02
C GLY A 101 8.35 -11.89 0.71
N ALA A 102 8.05 -11.34 -0.44
CA ALA A 102 8.50 -10.03 -0.91
C ALA A 102 7.31 -9.06 -1.00
N VAL A 103 7.48 -7.83 -0.51
CA VAL A 103 6.48 -6.76 -0.65
C VAL A 103 7.07 -5.62 -1.44
N LEU A 104 6.51 -5.36 -2.63
CA LEU A 104 6.91 -4.25 -3.49
C LEU A 104 5.96 -3.07 -3.30
N LEU A 105 6.48 -1.94 -2.81
CA LEU A 105 5.73 -0.70 -2.66
C LEU A 105 5.75 0.08 -3.98
N ALA A 106 4.66 -0.01 -4.74
CA ALA A 106 4.53 0.52 -6.10
C ALA A 106 3.37 1.52 -6.27
N GLY A 107 2.88 2.14 -5.18
CA GLY A 107 1.78 3.11 -5.22
C GLY A 107 2.16 4.48 -5.82
N GLY A 108 3.44 4.73 -6.08
CA GLY A 108 3.94 6.02 -6.57
C GLY A 108 3.66 6.27 -8.06
N GLN A 109 3.23 7.50 -8.38
CA GLN A 109 3.18 8.02 -9.74
C GLN A 109 4.56 8.56 -10.17
N GLY A 110 4.86 8.47 -11.45
CA GLY A 110 6.12 8.98 -12.00
C GLY A 110 6.16 10.49 -12.24
N THR A 111 5.27 11.28 -11.65
CA THR A 111 5.09 12.71 -11.95
C THR A 111 6.35 13.54 -11.79
N ARG A 112 7.19 13.27 -10.77
CA ARG A 112 8.49 13.95 -10.59
C ARG A 112 9.49 13.63 -11.68
N LEU A 113 9.27 12.55 -12.43
CA LEU A 113 10.08 12.10 -13.56
C LEU A 113 9.46 12.52 -14.91
N GLY A 114 8.41 13.34 -14.89
CA GLY A 114 7.66 13.74 -16.07
C GLY A 114 6.82 12.62 -16.70
N LEU A 115 6.54 11.55 -15.95
CA LEU A 115 5.73 10.44 -16.41
C LEU A 115 4.27 10.61 -15.99
N ASP A 116 3.38 10.32 -16.92
CA ASP A 116 1.93 10.24 -16.67
C ASP A 116 1.48 8.81 -16.42
N LYS A 117 2.40 8.00 -15.87
CA LYS A 117 2.26 6.55 -15.65
C LYS A 117 2.88 6.14 -14.31
N PRO A 118 2.58 4.94 -13.80
CA PRO A 118 3.25 4.37 -12.64
C PRO A 118 4.78 4.38 -12.81
N LYS A 119 5.50 4.76 -11.75
CA LYS A 119 6.97 4.88 -11.77
C LYS A 119 7.68 3.60 -12.25
N GLY A 120 7.14 2.42 -11.89
CA GLY A 120 7.70 1.13 -12.30
C GLY A 120 7.68 0.85 -13.80
N MET A 121 6.87 1.60 -14.57
CA MET A 121 6.82 1.54 -16.03
C MET A 121 7.88 2.39 -16.72
N LEU A 122 8.75 3.07 -15.96
CA LEU A 122 9.85 3.83 -16.55
C LEU A 122 10.80 2.87 -17.28
N ASN A 123 10.98 3.13 -18.58
CA ASN A 123 12.02 2.47 -19.36
C ASN A 123 13.38 3.10 -19.03
N VAL A 124 14.28 2.31 -18.46
CA VAL A 124 15.65 2.71 -18.10
C VAL A 124 16.69 2.07 -19.03
N GLY A 125 16.24 1.32 -20.02
CA GLY A 125 17.13 0.64 -20.98
C GLY A 125 17.75 1.62 -21.96
N VAL A 126 19.00 1.39 -22.31
CA VAL A 126 19.76 2.20 -23.27
C VAL A 126 19.84 1.49 -24.63
N THR A 127 20.06 0.20 -24.64
CA THR A 127 20.23 -0.61 -25.88
C THR A 127 19.00 -1.46 -26.21
N LYS A 128 18.16 -1.71 -25.22
CA LYS A 128 16.89 -2.41 -25.34
C LYS A 128 15.89 -1.82 -24.34
N GLU A 129 14.61 -2.06 -24.53
CA GLU A 129 13.65 -1.76 -23.47
C GLU A 129 13.94 -2.56 -22.21
N LEU A 130 13.93 -1.87 -21.07
CA LEU A 130 14.11 -2.43 -19.74
C LEU A 130 13.36 -1.56 -18.73
N TYR A 131 12.30 -2.08 -18.18
CA TYR A 131 11.45 -1.36 -17.25
C TYR A 131 11.92 -1.53 -15.80
N LEU A 132 11.66 -0.57 -14.94
CA LEU A 132 12.00 -0.70 -13.50
C LEU A 132 11.33 -1.92 -12.86
N PHE A 133 10.05 -2.20 -13.19
CA PHE A 133 9.39 -3.42 -12.73
C PHE A 133 10.12 -4.67 -13.20
N GLU A 134 10.49 -4.74 -14.48
CA GLU A 134 11.25 -5.86 -15.04
C GLU A 134 12.56 -6.09 -14.29
N GLN A 135 13.31 -5.02 -14.03
CA GLN A 135 14.58 -5.11 -13.29
C GLN A 135 14.39 -5.66 -11.87
N LEU A 136 13.34 -5.22 -11.16
CA LEU A 136 13.04 -5.70 -9.82
C LEU A 136 12.61 -7.18 -9.83
N ILE A 137 11.80 -7.59 -10.82
CA ILE A 137 11.42 -8.99 -10.99
C ILE A 137 12.65 -9.85 -11.34
N HIS A 138 13.53 -9.40 -12.22
CA HIS A 138 14.76 -10.12 -12.54
C HIS A 138 15.65 -10.34 -11.31
N ASN A 139 15.74 -9.36 -10.40
CA ASN A 139 16.47 -9.52 -9.14
C ASN A 139 15.87 -10.63 -8.27
N LEU A 140 14.54 -10.68 -8.14
CA LEU A 140 13.84 -11.75 -7.43
C LEU A 140 14.05 -13.12 -8.11
N MET A 141 14.03 -13.15 -9.45
CA MET A 141 14.27 -14.38 -10.22
C MET A 141 15.67 -14.95 -9.99
N GLN A 142 16.70 -14.10 -9.83
CA GLN A 142 18.04 -14.55 -9.49
C GLN A 142 18.09 -15.22 -8.11
N VAL A 143 17.45 -14.61 -7.10
CA VAL A 143 17.36 -15.18 -5.76
C VAL A 143 16.56 -16.48 -5.77
N LYS A 144 15.40 -16.50 -6.45
CA LYS A 144 14.57 -17.68 -6.68
C LYS A 144 15.39 -18.82 -7.32
N GLY A 145 16.22 -18.47 -8.31
CA GLY A 145 17.08 -19.45 -8.99
C GLY A 145 18.09 -20.09 -8.03
N LYS A 146 18.74 -19.31 -7.16
CA LYS A 146 19.65 -19.82 -6.14
C LYS A 146 18.97 -20.68 -5.07
N ALA A 147 17.80 -20.22 -4.58
CA ALA A 147 17.04 -20.92 -3.54
C ALA A 147 16.23 -22.10 -4.08
N ASN A 148 16.04 -22.20 -5.39
CA ASN A 148 15.16 -23.16 -6.07
C ASN A 148 13.72 -23.19 -5.53
N ALA A 149 13.19 -22.03 -5.12
CA ALA A 149 11.83 -21.88 -4.60
C ALA A 149 11.21 -20.56 -5.05
N TRP A 150 9.89 -20.54 -5.30
CA TRP A 150 9.18 -19.31 -5.62
C TRP A 150 8.98 -18.46 -4.34
N ILE A 151 9.16 -17.14 -4.47
CA ILE A 151 8.95 -16.18 -3.39
C ILE A 151 7.59 -15.51 -3.63
N PRO A 152 6.61 -15.62 -2.72
CA PRO A 152 5.37 -14.86 -2.83
C PRO A 152 5.66 -13.36 -2.93
N LEU A 153 5.12 -12.70 -3.97
CA LEU A 153 5.31 -11.28 -4.24
C LEU A 153 4.00 -10.53 -4.07
N PHE A 154 3.95 -9.65 -3.09
CA PHE A 154 2.82 -8.78 -2.80
C PHE A 154 3.12 -7.38 -3.32
N ILE A 155 2.32 -6.87 -4.26
CA ILE A 155 2.56 -5.58 -4.92
C ILE A 155 1.52 -4.57 -4.45
N MET A 156 1.96 -3.57 -3.67
CA MET A 156 1.13 -2.46 -3.25
C MET A 156 1.02 -1.43 -4.37
N THR A 157 -0.17 -1.21 -4.85
CA THR A 157 -0.53 -0.17 -5.82
C THR A 157 -1.27 0.99 -5.14
N SER A 158 -1.73 1.97 -5.89
CA SER A 158 -2.65 3.01 -5.45
C SER A 158 -3.93 2.98 -6.27
N GLU A 159 -5.00 3.61 -5.80
CA GLU A 159 -6.24 3.75 -6.56
C GLU A 159 -6.02 4.30 -7.98
N LYS A 160 -5.04 5.21 -8.12
CA LYS A 160 -4.74 5.88 -9.40
C LYS A 160 -3.95 5.01 -10.37
N ASN A 161 -3.18 4.02 -9.89
CA ASN A 161 -2.25 3.27 -10.73
C ASN A 161 -2.45 1.76 -10.71
N ASN A 162 -3.45 1.27 -9.96
CA ASN A 162 -3.70 -0.16 -9.84
C ASN A 162 -3.97 -0.82 -11.19
N ASP A 163 -4.89 -0.25 -11.96
CA ASP A 163 -5.32 -0.85 -13.23
C ASP A 163 -4.18 -0.82 -14.25
N ASP A 164 -3.48 0.30 -14.37
CA ASP A 164 -2.32 0.42 -15.24
C ASP A 164 -1.22 -0.58 -14.85
N THR A 165 -0.90 -0.67 -13.55
CA THR A 165 0.14 -1.57 -13.05
C THR A 165 -0.23 -3.05 -13.28
N THR A 166 -1.44 -3.44 -12.93
CA THR A 166 -1.90 -4.83 -13.09
C THR A 166 -1.97 -5.23 -14.57
N GLN A 167 -2.43 -4.32 -15.42
CA GLN A 167 -2.49 -4.56 -16.87
C GLN A 167 -1.08 -4.68 -17.46
N PHE A 168 -0.15 -3.81 -17.06
CA PHE A 168 1.24 -3.83 -17.50
C PHE A 168 1.94 -5.15 -17.16
N PHE A 169 1.74 -5.67 -15.95
CA PHE A 169 2.26 -6.99 -15.58
C PHE A 169 1.70 -8.11 -16.45
N LYS A 170 0.39 -8.08 -16.76
CA LYS A 170 -0.25 -9.06 -17.65
C LYS A 170 0.28 -9.00 -19.07
N GLU A 171 0.43 -7.80 -19.65
CA GLU A 171 0.93 -7.58 -21.00
C GLU A 171 2.37 -8.04 -21.19
N HIS A 172 3.17 -8.00 -20.12
CA HIS A 172 4.55 -8.47 -20.12
C HIS A 172 4.73 -9.88 -19.53
N ASP A 173 3.64 -10.68 -19.46
CA ASP A 173 3.67 -12.04 -18.91
C ASP A 173 4.39 -12.11 -17.56
N TYR A 174 4.10 -11.14 -16.67
CA TYR A 174 4.70 -10.97 -15.34
C TYR A 174 6.24 -10.98 -15.37
N PHE A 175 6.84 -10.59 -16.50
CA PHE A 175 8.29 -10.64 -16.74
C PHE A 175 8.92 -12.02 -16.49
N GLY A 176 8.15 -13.08 -16.79
CA GLY A 176 8.53 -14.46 -16.54
C GLY A 176 8.38 -14.95 -15.10
N TYR A 177 7.84 -14.12 -14.19
CA TYR A 177 7.52 -14.55 -12.84
C TYR A 177 6.25 -15.42 -12.83
N ASN A 178 6.19 -16.39 -11.91
CA ASN A 178 4.97 -17.20 -11.77
C ASN A 178 3.81 -16.35 -11.23
N LYS A 179 2.81 -16.14 -12.08
CA LYS A 179 1.62 -15.33 -11.77
C LYS A 179 0.85 -15.78 -10.53
N ASP A 180 0.90 -17.09 -10.19
CA ASP A 180 0.20 -17.65 -9.04
C ASP A 180 0.86 -17.26 -7.71
N TYR A 181 2.06 -16.68 -7.78
CA TYR A 181 2.81 -16.12 -6.65
C TYR A 181 2.82 -14.58 -6.64
N VAL A 182 2.00 -13.91 -7.49
CA VAL A 182 1.91 -12.45 -7.53
C VAL A 182 0.54 -11.99 -7.06
N PHE A 183 0.52 -11.16 -6.01
CA PHE A 183 -0.69 -10.65 -5.36
C PHE A 183 -0.68 -9.13 -5.36
N PHE A 184 -1.71 -8.50 -5.93
CA PHE A 184 -1.86 -7.05 -5.92
C PHE A 184 -2.78 -6.60 -4.81
N PHE A 185 -2.47 -5.49 -4.18
CA PHE A 185 -3.34 -4.82 -3.23
C PHE A 185 -3.20 -3.30 -3.33
N VAL A 186 -4.27 -2.58 -3.01
CA VAL A 186 -4.30 -1.12 -3.11
C VAL A 186 -4.02 -0.52 -1.74
N GLN A 187 -3.12 0.47 -1.70
CA GLN A 187 -2.83 1.20 -0.47
C GLN A 187 -4.05 2.02 -0.02
N GLU A 188 -4.19 2.17 1.28
CA GLU A 188 -5.22 3.00 1.87
C GLU A 188 -5.00 4.47 1.49
N MET A 189 -6.13 5.18 1.39
CA MET A 189 -6.14 6.62 1.21
C MET A 189 -6.43 7.29 2.56
N ALA A 190 -5.72 8.38 2.83
CA ALA A 190 -5.99 9.23 3.99
C ALA A 190 -6.67 10.54 3.56
N PRO A 191 -7.57 11.09 4.35
CA PRO A 191 -8.17 12.39 4.04
C PRO A 191 -7.12 13.49 4.05
N SER A 192 -7.18 14.39 3.07
CA SER A 192 -6.41 15.62 3.08
C SER A 192 -7.09 16.63 4.01
N VAL A 193 -6.33 17.23 4.93
CA VAL A 193 -6.87 18.13 5.94
C VAL A 193 -6.17 19.50 5.93
N SER A 194 -6.89 20.52 6.35
CA SER A 194 -6.33 21.84 6.62
C SER A 194 -5.57 21.86 7.96
N TYR A 195 -4.84 22.93 8.22
CA TYR A 195 -4.10 23.10 9.49
C TYR A 195 -5.01 23.17 10.73
N ASP A 196 -6.28 23.50 10.56
CA ASP A 196 -7.32 23.51 11.60
C ASP A 196 -8.12 22.18 11.65
N GLY A 197 -7.62 21.13 10.99
CA GLY A 197 -8.18 19.78 11.06
C GLY A 197 -9.43 19.54 10.21
N LYS A 198 -9.81 20.48 9.31
CA LYS A 198 -10.95 20.27 8.41
C LYS A 198 -10.57 19.43 7.20
N ILE A 199 -11.34 18.38 6.93
CA ILE A 199 -11.17 17.54 5.75
C ILE A 199 -11.57 18.33 4.50
N TYR A 200 -10.71 18.32 3.49
CA TYR A 200 -11.01 18.97 2.21
C TYR A 200 -11.94 18.11 1.35
N MET A 201 -12.72 18.80 0.51
CA MET A 201 -13.48 18.19 -0.57
C MET A 201 -12.82 18.52 -1.93
N GLU A 202 -12.70 17.54 -2.79
CA GLU A 202 -12.24 17.70 -4.19
C GLU A 202 -13.40 18.11 -5.11
N GLY A 203 -14.64 17.84 -4.69
CA GLY A 203 -15.88 18.21 -5.36
C GLY A 203 -17.07 18.04 -4.43
N LYS A 204 -18.30 18.35 -4.88
CA LYS A 204 -19.50 18.31 -4.04
C LYS A 204 -19.79 16.93 -3.41
N ALA A 205 -19.41 15.85 -4.10
CA ALA A 205 -19.64 14.47 -3.69
C ALA A 205 -18.36 13.68 -3.45
N LYS A 206 -17.18 14.36 -3.41
CA LYS A 206 -15.89 13.67 -3.34
C LYS A 206 -14.99 14.31 -2.32
N LEU A 207 -14.54 13.50 -1.35
CA LEU A 207 -13.53 13.90 -0.38
C LEU A 207 -12.16 14.01 -1.06
N SER A 208 -11.37 14.98 -0.64
CA SER A 208 -9.97 15.05 -1.02
C SER A 208 -9.17 14.04 -0.22
N THR A 209 -8.54 13.10 -0.90
CA THR A 209 -7.72 12.06 -0.28
C THR A 209 -6.35 12.00 -0.93
N SER A 210 -5.37 11.56 -0.18
CA SER A 210 -4.03 11.27 -0.65
C SER A 210 -3.58 9.88 -0.18
N PRO A 211 -2.64 9.25 -0.90
CA PRO A 211 -2.07 7.99 -0.46
C PRO A 211 -1.53 8.09 0.97
N ASN A 212 -1.87 7.13 1.83
CA ASN A 212 -1.41 7.07 3.22
C ASN A 212 0.11 6.85 3.35
N GLY A 213 0.78 6.72 2.21
CA GLY A 213 2.22 6.54 2.12
C GLY A 213 2.69 5.13 2.43
N ASN A 214 4.00 4.95 2.35
CA ASN A 214 4.60 3.62 2.51
C ASN A 214 4.42 3.03 3.92
N GLY A 215 4.22 3.85 4.95
CA GLY A 215 3.99 3.37 6.31
C GLY A 215 2.71 2.56 6.49
N GLY A 216 1.70 2.78 5.64
CA GLY A 216 0.41 2.09 5.68
C GLY A 216 0.35 0.76 4.92
N TRP A 217 1.49 0.24 4.41
CA TRP A 217 1.48 -0.96 3.57
C TRP A 217 0.91 -2.19 4.28
N PHE A 218 1.24 -2.37 5.55
CA PHE A 218 0.79 -3.55 6.30
C PHE A 218 -0.72 -3.52 6.59
N SER A 219 -1.26 -2.37 7.01
CA SER A 219 -2.71 -2.22 7.20
C SER A 219 -3.48 -2.41 5.89
N SER A 220 -2.96 -1.89 4.79
CA SER A 220 -3.55 -2.06 3.45
C SER A 220 -3.55 -3.53 3.01
N LEU A 221 -2.45 -4.25 3.24
CA LEU A 221 -2.32 -5.68 2.97
C LEU A 221 -3.31 -6.50 3.82
N ALA A 222 -3.44 -6.17 5.11
CA ALA A 222 -4.39 -6.80 6.01
C ALA A 222 -5.85 -6.57 5.57
N LYS A 223 -6.21 -5.34 5.23
CA LYS A 223 -7.55 -4.99 4.72
C LYS A 223 -7.88 -5.66 3.37
N ALA A 224 -6.87 -5.91 2.56
CA ALA A 224 -7.02 -6.69 1.32
C ALA A 224 -7.26 -8.19 1.56
N GLY A 225 -7.23 -8.66 2.82
CA GLY A 225 -7.42 -10.07 3.19
C GLY A 225 -6.22 -10.95 2.84
N LEU A 226 -5.03 -10.37 2.64
CA LEU A 226 -3.84 -11.10 2.24
C LEU A 226 -3.07 -11.71 3.42
N LEU A 227 -3.43 -11.41 4.67
CA LEU A 227 -2.83 -12.08 5.85
C LEU A 227 -3.12 -13.57 5.84
N ASP A 228 -4.36 -13.96 5.54
CA ASP A 228 -4.72 -15.39 5.43
C ASP A 228 -3.91 -16.09 4.34
N LYS A 229 -3.60 -15.36 3.24
CA LYS A 229 -2.76 -15.90 2.17
C LYS A 229 -1.29 -16.04 2.56
N ILE A 230 -0.78 -15.13 3.37
CA ILE A 230 0.57 -15.22 3.97
C ILE A 230 0.67 -16.45 4.86
N ASP A 231 -0.32 -16.65 5.72
CA ASP A 231 -0.38 -17.83 6.62
C ASP A 231 -0.52 -19.14 5.85
N GLU A 232 -1.41 -19.16 4.81
CA GLU A 232 -1.59 -20.34 3.93
C GLU A 232 -0.28 -20.75 3.23
N LEU A 233 0.53 -19.75 2.82
CA LEU A 233 1.81 -19.98 2.16
C LEU A 233 2.96 -20.29 3.12
N GLY A 234 2.73 -20.21 4.44
CA GLY A 234 3.75 -20.46 5.46
C GLY A 234 4.81 -19.35 5.59
N VAL A 235 4.50 -18.14 5.11
CA VAL A 235 5.44 -17.02 5.13
C VAL A 235 5.56 -16.45 6.54
N GLU A 236 6.77 -16.44 7.08
CA GLU A 236 7.12 -15.91 8.40
C GLU A 236 7.82 -14.53 8.31
N TRP A 237 8.47 -14.24 7.18
CA TRP A 237 9.28 -13.03 6.98
C TRP A 237 8.88 -12.30 5.70
N LEU A 238 8.73 -10.99 5.80
CA LEU A 238 8.43 -10.13 4.64
C LEU A 238 9.61 -9.17 4.39
N ASN A 239 10.21 -9.27 3.20
CA ASN A 239 11.18 -8.31 2.71
C ASN A 239 10.43 -7.20 1.98
N VAL A 240 10.48 -5.96 2.50
CA VAL A 240 9.75 -4.80 1.97
C VAL A 240 10.71 -3.88 1.24
N PHE A 241 10.40 -3.57 -0.02
CA PHE A 241 11.19 -2.67 -0.85
C PHE A 241 10.31 -1.83 -1.76
N SER A 242 10.85 -0.79 -2.38
CA SER A 242 10.08 0.14 -3.22
C SER A 242 10.65 0.27 -4.62
N VAL A 243 9.78 0.73 -5.54
CA VAL A 243 10.17 1.15 -6.90
C VAL A 243 10.97 2.44 -6.88
#